data_8e798b536a29f44a8e15cbe6d397555b
#
_entry.id   8e798b536a29f44a8e15cbe6d397555b
#
_cell.length_a   1.000
_cell.length_b   1.000
_cell.length_c   1.000
_cell.angle_alpha   90.00
_cell.angle_beta   90.00
_cell.angle_gamma   90.00
#
_symmetry.space_group_name_H-M   'P 1'
#
loop_
_entity.id
_entity.type
_entity.pdbx_description
1 polymer ?
#
loop_
_entity_poly.entity_id
_entity_poly.type
_entity_poly.pdbx_seq_one_letter_code
_entity_poly.pdbx_strand_id
1 'polypeptide(L)'
;VTGPQILKAAGDSIDAIVIGVGSGGTVTGVAEYIKAWNSMIRIVAVEPAECAAISGGFIGQHGIAGIGPGFVPENYNPYVVDTVLTVTTADAERASKEVLLCDGIPACTSGGATLAAAVQLMEMGKAKRPLCIFAGRRMYE
;
A
#
# COMPACT_ATOMS: atom_id res chain seq x y z
N VAL A 1 15.52 3.44 -4.79
CA VAL A 1 15.10 4.38 -5.83
C VAL A 1 13.78 5.03 -5.46
N THR A 2 12.78 4.25 -5.09
CA THR A 2 11.47 4.78 -4.71
C THR A 2 11.55 5.60 -3.41
N GLY A 3 12.30 5.12 -2.43
CA GLY A 3 12.45 5.82 -1.16
C GLY A 3 12.99 7.24 -1.33
N PRO A 4 14.11 7.43 -2.04
CA PRO A 4 14.62 8.79 -2.27
C PRO A 4 13.64 9.68 -3.03
N GLN A 5 12.91 9.11 -3.97
CA GLN A 5 11.91 9.89 -4.71
C GLN A 5 10.79 10.37 -3.81
N ILE A 6 10.35 9.54 -2.87
CA ILE A 6 9.32 9.92 -1.91
C ILE A 6 9.82 11.03 -1.01
N LEU A 7 11.04 10.95 -0.51
CA LEU A 7 11.59 11.98 0.35
C LEU A 7 11.68 13.32 -0.38
N LYS A 8 12.11 13.28 -1.64
CA LYS A 8 12.22 14.49 -2.42
C LYS A 8 10.87 15.14 -2.65
N ALA A 9 9.84 14.31 -2.88
CA ALA A 9 8.52 14.82 -3.24
C ALA A 9 7.69 15.25 -2.02
N ALA A 10 7.78 14.54 -0.89
CA ALA A 10 6.82 14.71 0.18
C ALA A 10 7.37 14.47 1.59
N GLY A 11 8.68 14.36 1.76
CA GLY A 11 9.28 13.84 2.99
C GLY A 11 8.81 14.46 4.29
N ASP A 12 8.62 15.77 4.34
CA ASP A 12 8.25 16.45 5.58
C ASP A 12 6.74 16.59 5.76
N SER A 13 5.96 16.24 4.76
CA SER A 13 4.52 16.49 4.79
C SER A 13 3.68 15.24 5.05
N ILE A 14 4.31 14.07 5.18
CA ILE A 14 3.58 12.82 5.34
C ILE A 14 3.88 12.18 6.69
N ASP A 15 2.93 11.42 7.22
CA ASP A 15 3.10 10.68 8.47
C ASP A 15 2.94 9.18 8.28
N ALA A 16 2.58 8.73 7.08
CA ALA A 16 2.46 7.30 6.78
C ALA A 16 2.67 7.06 5.29
N ILE A 17 3.15 5.88 4.95
CA ILE A 17 3.28 5.43 3.57
C ILE A 17 2.54 4.10 3.44
N VAL A 18 1.64 4.02 2.48
CA VAL A 18 0.77 2.87 2.27
C VAL A 18 1.16 2.18 0.97
N ILE A 19 1.56 0.92 1.05
CA ILE A 19 2.13 0.18 -0.08
C ILE A 19 1.50 -1.20 -0.18
N GLY A 20 1.05 -1.57 -1.37
CA GLY A 20 0.59 -2.93 -1.63
C GLY A 20 1.75 -3.90 -1.72
N VAL A 21 1.57 -5.11 -1.20
CA VAL A 21 2.63 -6.11 -1.17
C VAL A 21 2.46 -7.11 -2.31
N GLY A 22 3.34 -7.00 -3.31
CA GLY A 22 3.44 -7.99 -4.38
C GLY A 22 4.63 -8.91 -4.15
N SER A 23 5.81 -8.51 -4.66
CA SER A 23 7.02 -9.30 -4.46
C SER A 23 7.67 -9.10 -3.09
N GLY A 24 7.26 -8.05 -2.38
CA GLY A 24 7.86 -7.69 -1.10
C GLY A 24 9.05 -6.75 -1.23
N GLY A 25 9.63 -6.64 -2.42
CA GLY A 25 10.82 -5.82 -2.62
C GLY A 25 10.56 -4.33 -2.47
N THR A 26 9.46 -3.85 -3.04
CA THR A 26 9.14 -2.43 -2.99
C THR A 26 8.85 -1.97 -1.57
N VAL A 27 7.98 -2.70 -0.85
CA VAL A 27 7.62 -2.30 0.50
C VAL A 27 8.83 -2.34 1.43
N THR A 28 9.66 -3.38 1.32
CA THR A 28 10.84 -3.51 2.16
C THR A 28 11.87 -2.43 1.84
N GLY A 29 12.15 -2.21 0.57
CA GLY A 29 13.12 -1.20 0.16
C GLY A 29 12.72 0.20 0.56
N VAL A 30 11.45 0.56 0.33
CA VAL A 30 10.94 1.87 0.73
C VAL A 30 10.98 2.00 2.26
N ALA A 31 10.53 0.97 2.96
CA ALA A 31 10.45 1.03 4.42
C ALA A 31 11.83 1.17 5.05
N GLU A 32 12.80 0.40 4.58
CA GLU A 32 14.15 0.49 5.13
C GLU A 32 14.75 1.87 4.91
N TYR A 33 14.56 2.42 3.72
CA TYR A 33 15.10 3.75 3.42
C TYR A 33 14.42 4.82 4.25
N ILE A 34 13.10 4.79 4.31
CA ILE A 34 12.31 5.81 5.03
C ILE A 34 12.55 5.72 6.53
N LYS A 35 12.61 4.51 7.09
CA LYS A 35 12.84 4.34 8.52
C LYS A 35 14.22 4.83 8.91
N ALA A 36 15.22 4.67 8.05
CA ALA A 36 16.55 5.20 8.31
C ALA A 36 16.54 6.74 8.33
N TRP A 37 15.69 7.35 7.51
CA TRP A 37 15.58 8.81 7.46
C TRP A 37 14.70 9.36 8.58
N ASN A 38 13.54 8.75 8.82
CA ASN A 38 12.62 9.18 9.87
C ASN A 38 11.77 7.99 10.33
N SER A 39 12.14 7.42 11.47
CA SER A 39 11.46 6.23 11.99
C SER A 39 10.03 6.50 12.46
N MET A 40 9.64 7.77 12.56
CA MET A 40 8.29 8.12 12.98
C MET A 40 7.25 8.01 11.87
N ILE A 41 7.69 7.93 10.62
CA ILE A 41 6.77 7.71 9.51
C ILE A 41 6.29 6.26 9.56
N ARG A 42 4.98 6.06 9.64
CA ARG A 42 4.38 4.72 9.73
C ARG A 42 4.40 4.05 8.36
N ILE A 43 4.88 2.83 8.32
CA ILE A 43 4.88 2.03 7.08
C ILE A 43 3.72 1.05 7.17
N VAL A 44 2.83 1.10 6.19
CA VAL A 44 1.62 0.28 6.15
C VAL A 44 1.67 -0.60 4.90
N ALA A 45 1.65 -1.91 5.11
CA ALA A 45 1.57 -2.87 4.03
C ALA A 45 0.11 -3.26 3.82
N VAL A 46 -0.29 -3.44 2.56
CA VAL A 46 -1.67 -3.76 2.20
C VAL A 46 -1.71 -5.07 1.45
N GLU A 47 -2.62 -5.94 1.84
CA GLU A 47 -2.88 -7.19 1.13
C GLU A 47 -4.38 -7.38 0.97
N PRO A 48 -4.82 -8.20 0.00
CA PRO A 48 -6.25 -8.45 -0.18
C PRO A 48 -6.82 -9.19 1.02
N ALA A 49 -8.01 -8.81 1.45
CA ALA A 49 -8.70 -9.53 2.52
C ALA A 49 -8.98 -10.97 2.11
N GLU A 50 -9.18 -11.20 0.81
CA GLU A 50 -9.44 -12.54 0.28
C GLU A 50 -8.19 -13.41 0.19
N CYS A 51 -7.01 -12.82 0.40
CA CYS A 51 -5.75 -13.54 0.31
C CYS A 51 -4.72 -12.87 1.22
N ALA A 52 -4.87 -13.07 2.51
CA ALA A 52 -4.16 -12.32 3.54
C ALA A 52 -3.02 -13.15 4.15
N ALA A 53 -2.02 -13.51 3.33
CA ALA A 53 -0.92 -14.36 3.77
C ALA A 53 -0.07 -13.74 4.87
N ILE A 54 0.19 -12.43 4.77
CA ILE A 54 1.05 -11.74 5.74
C ILE A 54 0.36 -11.65 7.09
N SER A 55 -0.96 -11.39 7.09
CA SER A 55 -1.74 -11.30 8.31
C SER A 55 -2.07 -12.65 8.92
N GLY A 56 -1.74 -13.74 8.24
CA GLY A 56 -2.10 -15.07 8.70
C GLY A 56 -3.56 -15.41 8.50
N GLY A 57 -4.23 -14.73 7.59
CA GLY A 57 -5.64 -14.94 7.32
C GLY A 57 -5.89 -15.92 6.19
N PHE A 58 -7.08 -15.81 5.61
CA PHE A 58 -7.50 -16.69 4.53
C PHE A 58 -6.64 -16.53 3.29
N ILE A 59 -6.33 -17.61 2.62
CA ILE A 59 -5.58 -17.61 1.35
C ILE A 59 -6.54 -18.07 0.27
N GLY A 60 -6.96 -17.15 -0.58
CA GLY A 60 -7.91 -17.45 -1.65
C GLY A 60 -7.67 -16.58 -2.87
N GLN A 61 -8.62 -16.58 -3.77
CA GLN A 61 -8.54 -15.79 -4.98
C GLN A 61 -9.05 -14.37 -4.73
N HIS A 62 -8.44 -13.42 -5.41
CA HIS A 62 -8.83 -12.01 -5.31
C HIS A 62 -8.67 -11.34 -6.67
N GLY A 63 -9.20 -10.13 -6.81
CA GLY A 63 -9.17 -9.38 -8.05
C GLY A 63 -8.24 -8.18 -8.05
N ILE A 64 -7.28 -8.12 -7.12
CA ILE A 64 -6.35 -6.99 -7.03
C ILE A 64 -5.02 -7.38 -7.66
N ALA A 65 -4.85 -7.04 -8.93
CA ALA A 65 -3.65 -7.43 -9.67
C ALA A 65 -2.40 -6.79 -9.05
N GLY A 66 -1.33 -7.54 -9.00
CA GLY A 66 -0.03 -7.04 -8.56
C GLY A 66 0.26 -7.15 -7.09
N ILE A 67 -0.74 -7.53 -6.26
CA ILE A 67 -0.52 -7.76 -4.84
C ILE A 67 -1.14 -9.09 -4.45
N GLY A 68 -0.88 -9.52 -3.22
CA GLY A 68 -1.50 -10.74 -2.68
C GLY A 68 -1.08 -12.01 -3.39
N PRO A 69 0.22 -12.37 -3.37
CA PRO A 69 0.69 -13.54 -4.11
C PRO A 69 0.27 -14.88 -3.50
N GLY A 70 -0.34 -14.88 -2.32
CA GLY A 70 -0.79 -16.12 -1.67
C GLY A 70 0.24 -16.71 -0.74
N PHE A 71 1.35 -16.03 -0.53
CA PHE A 71 2.41 -16.45 0.39
C PHE A 71 3.14 -15.21 0.87
N VAL A 72 3.93 -15.35 1.94
CA VAL A 72 4.77 -14.26 2.41
C VAL A 72 6.03 -14.22 1.55
N PRO A 73 6.26 -13.12 0.80
CA PRO A 73 7.41 -13.06 -0.09
C PRO A 73 8.73 -13.11 0.68
N GLU A 74 9.75 -13.73 0.09
CA GLU A 74 11.07 -13.82 0.73
C GLU A 74 11.67 -12.46 1.00
N ASN A 75 11.42 -11.50 0.13
CA ASN A 75 11.99 -10.16 0.25
C ASN A 75 11.23 -9.27 1.24
N TYR A 76 10.15 -9.78 1.82
CA TYR A 76 9.37 -9.01 2.77
C TYR A 76 10.03 -9.00 4.14
N ASN A 77 10.32 -7.82 4.66
CA ASN A 77 10.92 -7.67 5.99
C ASN A 77 9.85 -7.14 6.95
N PRO A 78 9.31 -8.00 7.83
CA PRO A 78 8.24 -7.56 8.74
C PRO A 78 8.72 -6.56 9.79
N TYR A 79 10.01 -6.46 10.03
CA TYR A 79 10.53 -5.60 11.09
C TYR A 79 10.48 -4.12 10.72
N VAL A 80 10.37 -3.78 9.43
CA VAL A 80 10.29 -2.38 9.00
C VAL A 80 8.87 -1.96 8.65
N VAL A 81 7.89 -2.85 8.81
CA VAL A 81 6.48 -2.56 8.55
C VAL A 81 5.75 -2.41 9.87
N ASP A 82 5.09 -1.28 10.05
CA ASP A 82 4.41 -0.97 11.33
C ASP A 82 3.02 -1.56 11.41
N THR A 83 2.32 -1.64 10.29
CA THR A 83 0.92 -2.06 10.26
C THR A 83 0.66 -2.82 8.96
N VAL A 84 -0.12 -3.90 9.05
CA VAL A 84 -0.59 -4.61 7.87
C VAL A 84 -2.11 -4.47 7.84
N LEU A 85 -2.65 -3.96 6.74
CA LEU A 85 -4.09 -3.80 6.57
C LEU A 85 -4.56 -4.68 5.42
N THR A 86 -5.78 -5.17 5.53
CA THR A 86 -6.40 -5.95 4.47
C THR A 86 -7.52 -5.12 3.84
N VAL A 87 -7.69 -5.26 2.53
CA VAL A 87 -8.70 -4.56 1.77
C VAL A 87 -9.38 -5.57 0.85
N THR A 88 -10.71 -5.56 0.82
CA THR A 88 -11.45 -6.44 -0.10
C THR A 88 -11.26 -5.97 -1.53
N THR A 89 -11.40 -6.91 -2.48
CA THR A 89 -11.36 -6.57 -3.89
C THR A 89 -12.43 -5.53 -4.23
N ALA A 90 -13.63 -5.66 -3.65
CA ALA A 90 -14.72 -4.72 -3.90
C ALA A 90 -14.37 -3.30 -3.45
N ASP A 91 -13.77 -3.16 -2.27
CA ASP A 91 -13.39 -1.85 -1.76
C ASP A 91 -12.26 -1.25 -2.60
N ALA A 92 -11.31 -2.06 -3.03
CA ALA A 92 -10.22 -1.59 -3.89
C ALA A 92 -10.75 -1.08 -5.23
N GLU A 93 -11.69 -1.80 -5.83
CA GLU A 93 -12.29 -1.39 -7.09
C GLU A 93 -13.09 -0.12 -6.93
N ARG A 94 -13.84 -0.01 -5.84
CA ARG A 94 -14.62 1.20 -5.57
C ARG A 94 -13.71 2.42 -5.41
N ALA A 95 -12.64 2.28 -4.63
CA ALA A 95 -11.70 3.38 -4.42
C ALA A 95 -11.01 3.80 -5.72
N SER A 96 -10.66 2.83 -6.56
CA SER A 96 -10.06 3.10 -7.86
C SER A 96 -10.99 3.92 -8.74
N LYS A 97 -12.26 3.57 -8.76
CA LYS A 97 -13.25 4.30 -9.55
C LYS A 97 -13.50 5.70 -8.98
N GLU A 98 -13.56 5.82 -7.67
CA GLU A 98 -13.81 7.11 -7.02
C GLU A 98 -12.70 8.11 -7.28
N VAL A 99 -11.45 7.68 -7.21
CA VAL A 99 -10.34 8.60 -7.44
C VAL A 99 -10.30 9.04 -8.90
N LEU A 100 -10.69 8.18 -9.83
CA LEU A 100 -10.77 8.57 -11.23
C LEU A 100 -11.89 9.58 -11.45
N LEU A 101 -13.08 9.34 -10.88
CA LEU A 101 -14.23 10.20 -11.09
C LEU A 101 -14.08 11.54 -10.36
N CYS A 102 -13.53 11.55 -9.16
CA CYS A 102 -13.49 12.76 -8.34
C CYS A 102 -12.26 13.61 -8.61
N ASP A 103 -11.12 12.96 -8.87
CA ASP A 103 -9.83 13.66 -8.99
C ASP A 103 -9.19 13.50 -10.36
N GLY A 104 -9.78 12.71 -11.24
CA GLY A 104 -9.24 12.49 -12.57
C GLY A 104 -7.94 11.69 -12.57
N ILE A 105 -7.63 10.96 -11.50
CA ILE A 105 -6.40 10.22 -11.38
C ILE A 105 -6.64 8.76 -11.77
N PRO A 106 -6.05 8.28 -12.86
CA PRO A 106 -6.18 6.86 -13.20
C PRO A 106 -5.36 6.01 -12.23
N ALA A 107 -6.02 5.08 -11.58
CA ALA A 107 -5.37 4.17 -10.66
C ALA A 107 -5.90 2.76 -10.93
N CYS A 108 -5.00 1.79 -10.94
CA CYS A 108 -5.44 0.41 -11.06
C CYS A 108 -5.99 -0.05 -9.71
N THR A 109 -6.50 -1.29 -9.67
CA THR A 109 -7.12 -1.82 -8.46
C THR A 109 -6.14 -1.85 -7.27
N SER A 110 -4.86 -2.10 -7.52
CA SER A 110 -3.87 -2.07 -6.44
C SER A 110 -3.71 -0.66 -5.86
N GLY A 111 -3.79 0.37 -6.70
CA GLY A 111 -3.80 1.75 -6.21
C GLY A 111 -5.06 2.03 -5.39
N GLY A 112 -6.20 1.52 -5.84
CA GLY A 112 -7.44 1.61 -5.07
C GLY A 112 -7.33 0.93 -3.72
N ALA A 113 -6.62 -0.20 -3.65
CA ALA A 113 -6.40 -0.89 -2.39
C ALA A 113 -5.61 -0.02 -1.41
N THR A 114 -4.55 0.66 -1.87
CA THR A 114 -3.79 1.54 -0.98
C THR A 114 -4.62 2.73 -0.53
N LEU A 115 -5.47 3.27 -1.40
CA LEU A 115 -6.37 4.36 -1.02
C LEU A 115 -7.38 3.92 0.03
N ALA A 116 -7.99 2.76 -0.14
CA ALA A 116 -8.94 2.23 0.83
C ALA A 116 -8.26 1.98 2.17
N ALA A 117 -7.04 1.46 2.16
CA ALA A 117 -6.27 1.26 3.38
C ALA A 117 -5.92 2.57 4.06
N ALA A 118 -5.59 3.61 3.27
CA ALA A 118 -5.29 4.93 3.82
C ALA A 118 -6.50 5.50 4.54
N VAL A 119 -7.69 5.33 3.98
CA VAL A 119 -8.93 5.78 4.63
C VAL A 119 -9.13 5.03 5.94
N GLN A 120 -8.94 3.71 5.96
CA GLN A 120 -9.03 2.93 7.18
C GLN A 120 -8.06 3.47 8.25
N LEU A 121 -6.84 3.75 7.83
CA LEU A 121 -5.79 4.23 8.72
C LEU A 121 -6.18 5.58 9.34
N MET A 122 -6.73 6.48 8.53
CA MET A 122 -7.19 7.78 9.01
C MET A 122 -8.38 7.63 9.96
N GLU A 123 -9.31 6.73 9.66
CA GLU A 123 -10.46 6.49 10.52
C GLU A 123 -10.06 5.90 11.87
N MET A 124 -8.96 5.13 11.89
CA MET A 124 -8.41 4.60 13.13
C MET A 124 -7.60 5.63 13.92
N GLY A 125 -7.43 6.82 13.36
CA GLY A 125 -6.64 7.88 14.02
C GLY A 125 -5.15 7.64 13.98
N LYS A 126 -4.65 6.77 13.08
CA LYS A 126 -3.24 6.41 13.04
C LYS A 126 -2.44 7.20 12.01
N ALA A 127 -3.10 7.98 11.17
CA ALA A 127 -2.42 8.84 10.21
C ALA A 127 -3.30 10.00 9.84
N LYS A 128 -2.69 11.13 9.50
CA LYS A 128 -3.38 12.32 9.03
C LYS A 128 -3.05 12.63 7.59
N ARG A 129 -1.85 12.29 7.15
CA ARG A 129 -1.36 12.59 5.79
C ARG A 129 -0.67 11.38 5.18
N PRO A 130 -1.39 10.28 4.94
CA PRO A 130 -0.78 9.11 4.35
C PRO A 130 -0.46 9.34 2.87
N LEU A 131 0.65 8.79 2.42
CA LEU A 131 1.03 8.77 1.02
C LEU A 131 0.77 7.37 0.49
N CYS A 132 0.02 7.27 -0.61
CA CYS A 132 -0.28 5.99 -1.24
C CYS A 132 0.65 5.77 -2.43
N ILE A 133 1.24 4.59 -2.50
CA ILE A 133 2.08 4.23 -3.64
C ILE A 133 1.21 3.53 -4.67
N PHE A 134 1.10 4.13 -5.85
CA PHE A 134 0.37 3.54 -6.96
C PHE A 134 1.36 2.82 -7.86
N ALA A 135 1.21 1.52 -7.97
CA ALA A 135 1.98 0.71 -8.90
C ALA A 135 1.11 0.37 -10.10
N GLY A 136 1.64 -0.32 -11.07
CA GLY A 136 0.85 -0.81 -12.17
C GLY A 136 0.37 0.26 -13.13
N ARG A 137 1.18 1.24 -13.36
CA ARG A 137 0.80 2.32 -14.25
C ARG A 137 0.57 1.90 -15.67
N ARG A 138 0.95 0.70 -15.98
CA ARG A 138 0.71 0.23 -17.28
C ARG A 138 -0.68 -0.06 -17.59
N MET A 139 -1.59 0.10 -16.68
CA MET A 139 -2.96 -0.22 -16.93
C MET A 139 -3.58 0.61 -18.02
N TYR A 140 -2.96 1.66 -18.44
CA TYR A 140 -3.51 2.45 -19.52
C TYR A 140 -2.69 2.37 -20.78
N GLU A 141 -1.91 1.40 -20.83
CA GLU A 141 -1.12 1.19 -22.03
C GLU A 141 -1.85 0.48 -23.10
#